data_169be47692e346a8af378fcd37ba6177
#
_entry.id   169be47692e346a8af378fcd37ba6177
#
_cell.length_a   1.000
_cell.length_b   1.000
_cell.length_c   1.000
_cell.angle_alpha   90.00
_cell.angle_beta   90.00
_cell.angle_gamma   90.00
#
_symmetry.space_group_name_H-M   'P 1'
#
loop_
_entity.id
_entity.type
_entity.pdbx_description
1 polymer ?
#
loop_
_entity_poly.entity_id
_entity_poly.type
_entity_poly.pdbx_seq_one_letter_code
_entity_poly.pdbx_strand_id
1 'polypeptide(L)'
;MRRLLSLAWLAAIAALCFPQAAQAQHAEYDALVATHASTNAVPEALVHRVILRESRYQPRLIGRGGTIGLMQIKLSTARGLGYTGDAEGLRDPNTNLTYGVKYLAGAYRAANGDHRRAMAYYASGYYGVAKRQRLTHIRHAEPAEANAEQVPRP
;
A
#
# COMPACT_ATOMS: atom_id res chain seq x y z
N MET A 1 0.20 -26.35 -47.64
CA MET A 1 0.71 -26.69 -46.29
C MET A 1 1.79 -25.76 -45.72
N ARG A 2 2.54 -25.00 -46.54
CA ARG A 2 3.64 -24.10 -46.08
C ARG A 2 3.19 -22.80 -45.37
N ARG A 3 1.95 -22.34 -45.55
CA ARG A 3 1.46 -21.06 -44.99
C ARG A 3 0.86 -21.20 -43.58
N LEU A 4 0.50 -22.38 -43.11
CA LEU A 4 -0.03 -22.63 -41.75
C LEU A 4 1.05 -22.70 -40.68
N LEU A 5 2.27 -23.06 -41.04
CA LEU A 5 3.43 -23.14 -40.12
C LEU A 5 3.93 -21.73 -39.72
N SER A 6 3.81 -20.72 -40.60
CA SER A 6 4.28 -19.35 -40.34
C SER A 6 3.42 -18.63 -39.27
N LEU A 7 2.14 -18.89 -39.19
CA LEU A 7 1.24 -18.29 -38.19
C LEU A 7 1.44 -18.85 -36.79
N ALA A 8 1.82 -20.12 -36.68
CA ALA A 8 2.08 -20.76 -35.40
C ALA A 8 3.34 -20.21 -34.72
N TRP A 9 4.37 -19.84 -35.49
CA TRP A 9 5.61 -19.25 -34.95
C TRP A 9 5.41 -17.81 -34.46
N LEU A 10 4.59 -17.00 -35.11
CA LEU A 10 4.27 -15.65 -34.66
C LEU A 10 3.46 -15.64 -33.36
N ALA A 11 2.56 -16.59 -33.17
CA ALA A 11 1.79 -16.74 -31.92
C ALA A 11 2.68 -17.18 -30.76
N ALA A 12 3.66 -18.07 -30.99
CA ALA A 12 4.58 -18.54 -29.97
C ALA A 12 5.54 -17.43 -29.46
N ILE A 13 6.00 -16.53 -30.35
CA ILE A 13 6.87 -15.40 -29.99
C ILE A 13 6.11 -14.38 -29.14
N ALA A 14 4.84 -14.10 -29.45
CA ALA A 14 4.02 -13.19 -28.66
C ALA A 14 3.78 -13.70 -27.22
N ALA A 15 3.63 -15.01 -27.01
CA ALA A 15 3.41 -15.59 -25.69
C ALA A 15 4.63 -15.53 -24.76
N LEU A 16 5.85 -15.42 -25.30
CA LEU A 16 7.10 -15.35 -24.52
C LEU A 16 7.47 -13.92 -24.09
N CYS A 17 6.93 -12.88 -24.74
CA CYS A 17 7.25 -11.48 -24.44
C CYS A 17 6.46 -10.89 -23.25
N PHE A 18 5.28 -11.42 -22.93
CA PHE A 18 4.41 -10.86 -21.89
C PHE A 18 4.97 -10.98 -20.45
N PRO A 19 5.57 -12.10 -20.02
CA PRO A 19 6.10 -12.19 -18.65
C PRO A 19 7.34 -11.33 -18.42
N GLN A 20 8.17 -11.11 -19.43
CA GLN A 20 9.39 -10.30 -19.32
C GLN A 20 9.10 -8.80 -19.14
N ALA A 21 8.09 -8.25 -19.80
CA ALA A 21 7.71 -6.85 -19.66
C ALA A 21 7.19 -6.54 -18.24
N ALA A 22 6.41 -7.45 -17.64
CA ALA A 22 5.92 -7.29 -16.28
C ALA A 22 7.05 -7.39 -15.24
N GLN A 23 8.04 -8.25 -15.45
CA GLN A 23 9.21 -8.35 -14.58
C GLN A 23 10.12 -7.14 -14.69
N ALA A 24 10.33 -6.60 -15.90
CA ALA A 24 11.12 -5.38 -16.11
C ALA A 24 10.50 -4.18 -15.40
N GLN A 25 9.17 -4.02 -15.46
CA GLN A 25 8.46 -2.96 -14.74
C GLN A 25 8.55 -3.09 -13.22
N HIS A 26 8.58 -4.32 -12.69
CA HIS A 26 8.79 -4.57 -11.27
C HIS A 26 10.19 -4.11 -10.84
N ALA A 27 11.23 -4.52 -11.56
CA ALA A 27 12.62 -4.21 -11.25
C ALA A 27 12.92 -2.69 -11.29
N GLU A 28 12.21 -1.93 -12.12
CA GLU A 28 12.36 -0.47 -12.20
C GLU A 28 12.06 0.23 -10.86
N TYR A 29 11.13 -0.32 -10.05
CA TYR A 29 10.69 0.30 -8.80
C TYR A 29 11.26 -0.36 -7.54
N ASP A 30 12.05 -1.45 -7.65
CA ASP A 30 12.52 -2.24 -6.50
C ASP A 30 13.28 -1.38 -5.49
N ALA A 31 14.23 -0.55 -5.94
CA ALA A 31 15.01 0.31 -5.07
C ALA A 31 14.17 1.36 -4.34
N LEU A 32 13.18 1.95 -5.04
CA LEU A 32 12.26 2.91 -4.43
C LEU A 32 11.34 2.21 -3.41
N VAL A 33 10.81 1.04 -3.76
CA VAL A 33 9.96 0.26 -2.86
C VAL A 33 10.73 -0.15 -1.62
N ALA A 34 11.95 -0.66 -1.74
CA ALA A 34 12.81 -1.03 -0.60
C ALA A 34 13.04 0.16 0.34
N THR A 35 13.35 1.34 -0.21
CA THR A 35 13.57 2.56 0.55
C THR A 35 12.31 2.97 1.34
N HIS A 36 11.15 3.06 0.68
CA HIS A 36 9.93 3.49 1.34
C HIS A 36 9.37 2.43 2.30
N ALA A 37 9.53 1.14 1.99
CA ALA A 37 9.13 0.03 2.82
C ALA A 37 9.90 0.03 4.14
N SER A 38 11.23 0.14 4.09
CA SER A 38 12.09 0.19 5.28
C SER A 38 11.79 1.42 6.14
N THR A 39 11.69 2.60 5.52
CA THR A 39 11.37 3.86 6.22
C THR A 39 10.06 3.80 7.01
N ASN A 40 9.08 3.03 6.53
CA ASN A 40 7.75 2.94 7.13
C ASN A 40 7.50 1.63 7.89
N ALA A 41 8.52 0.78 8.06
CA ALA A 41 8.43 -0.54 8.70
C ALA A 41 7.31 -1.42 8.10
N VAL A 42 7.26 -1.50 6.75
CA VAL A 42 6.32 -2.32 5.99
C VAL A 42 7.12 -3.34 5.17
N PRO A 43 6.72 -4.62 5.11
CA PRO A 43 7.38 -5.58 4.24
C PRO A 43 7.32 -5.17 2.77
N GLU A 44 8.46 -5.20 2.06
CA GLU A 44 8.55 -4.86 0.62
C GLU A 44 7.57 -5.68 -0.22
N ALA A 45 7.47 -6.99 0.06
CA ALA A 45 6.53 -7.88 -0.62
C ALA A 45 5.06 -7.43 -0.49
N LEU A 46 4.69 -6.75 0.61
CA LEU A 46 3.35 -6.19 0.77
C LEU A 46 3.18 -4.95 -0.10
N VAL A 47 4.18 -4.08 -0.19
CA VAL A 47 4.15 -2.88 -1.05
C VAL A 47 4.00 -3.29 -2.51
N HIS A 48 4.83 -4.22 -3.00
CA HIS A 48 4.75 -4.75 -4.37
C HIS A 48 3.37 -5.36 -4.67
N ARG A 49 2.80 -6.09 -3.72
CA ARG A 49 1.46 -6.68 -3.87
C ARG A 49 0.36 -5.62 -4.00
N VAL A 50 0.47 -4.52 -3.26
CA VAL A 50 -0.45 -3.39 -3.40
C VAL A 50 -0.28 -2.72 -4.76
N ILE A 51 0.95 -2.39 -5.20
CA ILE A 51 1.21 -1.77 -6.49
C ILE A 51 0.67 -2.64 -7.64
N LEU A 52 0.94 -3.94 -7.60
CA LEU A 52 0.45 -4.88 -8.61
C LEU A 52 -1.09 -4.90 -8.69
N ARG A 53 -1.76 -4.87 -7.55
CA ARG A 53 -3.22 -4.87 -7.46
C ARG A 53 -3.82 -3.54 -7.92
N GLU A 54 -3.23 -2.42 -7.52
CA GLU A 54 -3.82 -1.09 -7.70
C GLU A 54 -3.56 -0.51 -9.10
N SER A 55 -2.34 -0.67 -9.64
CA SER A 55 -1.94 -0.02 -10.89
C SER A 55 -1.26 -0.94 -11.90
N ARG A 56 -0.84 -2.15 -11.48
CA ARG A 56 0.07 -3.00 -12.28
C ARG A 56 1.33 -2.24 -12.71
N TYR A 57 1.92 -1.48 -11.78
CA TYR A 57 3.11 -0.65 -12.00
C TYR A 57 2.94 0.48 -13.04
N GLN A 58 1.73 1.02 -13.20
CA GLN A 58 1.47 2.16 -14.08
C GLN A 58 1.48 3.46 -13.25
N PRO A 59 2.58 4.25 -13.25
CA PRO A 59 2.72 5.41 -12.37
C PRO A 59 1.78 6.56 -12.75
N ARG A 60 1.37 6.63 -14.00
CA ARG A 60 0.50 7.71 -14.50
C ARG A 60 -0.99 7.34 -14.51
N LEU A 61 -1.35 6.15 -14.00
CA LEU A 61 -2.74 5.68 -13.97
C LEU A 61 -3.59 6.59 -13.10
N ILE A 62 -4.74 7.01 -13.64
CA ILE A 62 -5.84 7.63 -12.88
C ILE A 62 -6.98 6.63 -12.83
N GLY A 63 -7.32 6.20 -11.63
CA GLY A 63 -8.39 5.25 -11.38
C GLY A 63 -9.73 5.91 -11.09
N ARG A 64 -10.74 5.09 -10.84
CA ARG A 64 -12.09 5.55 -10.48
C ARG A 64 -12.04 6.36 -9.18
N GLY A 65 -12.80 7.46 -9.14
CA GLY A 65 -12.87 8.32 -7.96
C GLY A 65 -11.60 9.15 -7.73
N GLY A 66 -10.75 9.33 -8.78
CA GLY A 66 -9.58 10.19 -8.74
C GLY A 66 -8.42 9.64 -7.93
N THR A 67 -8.26 8.32 -7.88
CA THR A 67 -7.06 7.67 -7.35
C THR A 67 -5.92 7.78 -8.36
N ILE A 68 -4.66 7.91 -7.89
CA ILE A 68 -3.52 8.31 -8.72
C ILE A 68 -2.32 7.41 -8.47
N GLY A 69 -1.66 7.04 -9.57
CA GLY A 69 -0.31 6.51 -9.60
C GLY A 69 -0.17 5.06 -9.17
N LEU A 70 1.06 4.67 -8.81
CA LEU A 70 1.44 3.29 -8.49
C LEU A 70 0.56 2.66 -7.41
N MET A 71 0.27 3.40 -6.35
CA MET A 71 -0.50 2.92 -5.20
C MET A 71 -1.96 3.40 -5.21
N GLN A 72 -2.42 4.05 -6.28
CA GLN A 72 -3.80 4.55 -6.43
C GLN A 72 -4.29 5.33 -5.20
N ILE A 73 -3.44 6.25 -4.71
CA ILE A 73 -3.78 7.09 -3.57
C ILE A 73 -4.64 8.29 -4.00
N LYS A 74 -5.61 8.68 -3.19
CA LYS A 74 -6.39 9.91 -3.43
C LYS A 74 -5.60 11.14 -2.98
N LEU A 75 -5.75 12.25 -3.71
CA LEU A 75 -5.14 13.54 -3.32
C LEU A 75 -5.52 13.95 -1.90
N SER A 76 -6.78 13.78 -1.50
CA SER A 76 -7.25 14.07 -0.14
C SER A 76 -6.56 13.19 0.92
N THR A 77 -6.31 11.92 0.62
CA THR A 77 -5.59 11.01 1.52
C THR A 77 -4.12 11.42 1.65
N ALA A 78 -3.45 11.73 0.53
CA ALA A 78 -2.06 12.22 0.54
C ALA A 78 -1.94 13.53 1.33
N ARG A 79 -2.85 14.48 1.14
CA ARG A 79 -2.91 15.72 1.91
C ARG A 79 -3.10 15.50 3.40
N GLY A 80 -3.95 14.58 3.81
CA GLY A 80 -4.09 14.17 5.21
C GLY A 80 -2.83 13.56 5.83
N LEU A 81 -1.87 13.14 4.99
CA LEU A 81 -0.55 12.63 5.40
C LEU A 81 0.58 13.67 5.29
N GLY A 82 0.25 14.91 4.90
CA GLY A 82 1.20 16.02 4.80
C GLY A 82 1.64 16.38 3.38
N TYR A 83 1.01 15.85 2.33
CA TYR A 83 1.28 16.26 0.96
C TYR A 83 0.72 17.66 0.68
N THR A 84 1.56 18.56 0.15
CA THR A 84 1.17 19.96 -0.15
C THR A 84 1.03 20.23 -1.65
N GLY A 85 1.42 19.27 -2.50
CA GLY A 85 1.36 19.42 -3.95
C GLY A 85 -0.04 19.17 -4.54
N ASP A 86 -0.06 19.06 -5.86
CA ASP A 86 -1.26 18.82 -6.65
C ASP A 86 -1.44 17.35 -7.09
N ALA A 87 -2.47 17.08 -7.88
CA ALA A 87 -2.75 15.74 -8.39
C ALA A 87 -1.69 15.26 -9.40
N GLU A 88 -1.08 16.17 -10.16
CA GLU A 88 -0.05 15.81 -11.15
C GLU A 88 1.23 15.32 -10.44
N GLY A 89 1.64 15.97 -9.34
CA GLY A 89 2.78 15.54 -8.56
C GLY A 89 2.66 14.13 -7.96
N LEU A 90 1.44 13.62 -7.75
CA LEU A 90 1.21 12.23 -7.32
C LEU A 90 1.42 11.19 -8.43
N ARG A 91 1.67 11.60 -9.67
CA ARG A 91 2.07 10.68 -10.75
C ARG A 91 3.57 10.40 -10.76
N ASP A 92 4.34 11.18 -10.03
CA ASP A 92 5.74 10.88 -9.76
C ASP A 92 5.85 9.65 -8.86
N PRO A 93 6.62 8.61 -9.27
CA PRO A 93 6.71 7.36 -8.51
C PRO A 93 7.19 7.54 -7.08
N ASN A 94 8.22 8.36 -6.85
CA ASN A 94 8.78 8.58 -5.53
C ASN A 94 7.79 9.31 -4.61
N THR A 95 7.13 10.34 -5.11
CA THR A 95 6.07 11.06 -4.39
C THR A 95 4.90 10.14 -4.07
N ASN A 96 4.46 9.32 -5.03
CA ASN A 96 3.37 8.38 -4.85
C ASN A 96 3.66 7.33 -3.77
N LEU A 97 4.87 6.76 -3.79
CA LEU A 97 5.32 5.78 -2.80
C LEU A 97 5.49 6.43 -1.42
N THR A 98 5.99 7.67 -1.33
CA THR A 98 6.11 8.39 -0.06
C THR A 98 4.78 8.38 0.72
N TYR A 99 3.70 8.76 0.07
CA TYR A 99 2.40 8.87 0.75
C TYR A 99 1.61 7.57 0.72
N GLY A 100 1.71 6.78 -0.35
CA GLY A 100 1.06 5.47 -0.48
C GLY A 100 1.56 4.46 0.53
N VAL A 101 2.89 4.35 0.70
CA VAL A 101 3.49 3.43 1.69
C VAL A 101 3.24 3.91 3.11
N LYS A 102 3.30 5.22 3.36
CA LYS A 102 2.91 5.80 4.66
C LYS A 102 1.46 5.48 5.04
N TYR A 103 0.54 5.53 4.06
CA TYR A 103 -0.85 5.11 4.27
C TYR A 103 -0.96 3.62 4.52
N LEU A 104 -0.24 2.79 3.75
CA LEU A 104 -0.20 1.34 3.91
C LEU A 104 0.36 0.94 5.29
N ALA A 105 1.37 1.65 5.80
CA ALA A 105 1.91 1.42 7.12
C ALA A 105 0.86 1.57 8.23
N GLY A 106 -0.01 2.57 8.12
CA GLY A 106 -1.16 2.72 9.03
C GLY A 106 -2.13 1.54 8.95
N ALA A 107 -2.46 1.09 7.74
CA ALA A 107 -3.31 -0.08 7.51
C ALA A 107 -2.66 -1.38 8.03
N TYR A 108 -1.35 -1.54 7.83
CA TYR A 108 -0.57 -2.70 8.29
C TYR A 108 -0.52 -2.79 9.82
N ARG A 109 -0.28 -1.67 10.52
CA ARG A 109 -0.36 -1.61 11.98
C ARG A 109 -1.77 -1.92 12.49
N ALA A 110 -2.80 -1.33 11.90
CA ALA A 110 -4.20 -1.60 12.27
C ALA A 110 -4.60 -3.06 12.02
N ALA A 111 -3.93 -3.74 11.09
CA ALA A 111 -4.10 -5.16 10.79
C ALA A 111 -3.28 -6.09 11.70
N ASN A 112 -2.50 -5.56 12.66
CA ASN A 112 -1.56 -6.31 13.51
C ASN A 112 -0.59 -7.16 12.67
N GLY A 113 -0.06 -6.62 11.56
CA GLY A 113 0.89 -7.28 10.68
C GLY A 113 0.30 -8.30 9.68
N ASP A 114 -1.01 -8.52 9.67
CA ASP A 114 -1.64 -9.41 8.70
C ASP A 114 -1.73 -8.76 7.32
N HIS A 115 -1.03 -9.31 6.33
CA HIS A 115 -0.95 -8.76 4.98
C HIS A 115 -2.30 -8.69 4.27
N ARG A 116 -3.15 -9.70 4.42
CA ARG A 116 -4.46 -9.76 3.75
C ARG A 116 -5.40 -8.70 4.33
N ARG A 117 -5.44 -8.57 5.66
CA ARG A 117 -6.22 -7.53 6.33
C ARG A 117 -5.67 -6.14 6.02
N ALA A 118 -4.34 -5.96 5.99
CA ALA A 118 -3.72 -4.69 5.63
C ALA A 118 -4.13 -4.23 4.23
N MET A 119 -4.15 -5.13 3.24
CA MET A 119 -4.64 -4.82 1.89
C MET A 119 -6.13 -4.47 1.87
N ALA A 120 -6.96 -5.15 2.66
CA ALA A 120 -8.38 -4.83 2.78
C ALA A 120 -8.57 -3.44 3.43
N TYR A 121 -7.84 -3.14 4.48
CA TYR A 121 -7.87 -1.85 5.16
C TYR A 121 -7.31 -0.71 4.30
N TYR A 122 -6.29 -0.98 3.49
CA TYR A 122 -5.79 -0.03 2.50
C TYR A 122 -6.88 0.39 1.52
N ALA A 123 -7.63 -0.57 0.99
CA ALA A 123 -8.67 -0.34 -0.01
C ALA A 123 -9.94 0.33 0.58
N SER A 124 -10.35 -0.05 1.79
CA SER A 124 -11.59 0.41 2.40
C SER A 124 -11.43 1.57 3.40
N GLY A 125 -10.20 1.90 3.77
CA GLY A 125 -9.87 2.82 4.85
C GLY A 125 -9.77 2.12 6.22
N TYR A 126 -8.77 2.51 7.00
CA TYR A 126 -8.47 1.89 8.31
C TYR A 126 -8.70 2.83 9.51
N TYR A 127 -8.98 4.10 9.30
CA TYR A 127 -9.07 5.08 10.38
C TYR A 127 -10.12 4.72 11.45
N GLY A 128 -11.27 4.18 11.04
CA GLY A 128 -12.30 3.73 11.97
C GLY A 128 -11.84 2.54 12.83
N VAL A 129 -11.07 1.62 12.25
CA VAL A 129 -10.50 0.47 12.98
C VAL A 129 -9.44 0.95 13.97
N ALA A 130 -8.49 1.76 13.53
CA ALA A 130 -7.43 2.32 14.36
C ALA A 130 -7.98 3.13 15.54
N LYS A 131 -9.03 3.93 15.30
CA LYS A 131 -9.72 4.69 16.35
C LYS A 131 -10.33 3.76 17.41
N ARG A 132 -11.04 2.71 17.00
CA ARG A 132 -11.62 1.71 17.94
C ARG A 132 -10.55 1.01 18.76
N GLN A 133 -9.47 0.55 18.13
CA GLN A 133 -8.36 -0.10 18.83
C GLN A 133 -7.73 0.81 19.86
N ARG A 134 -7.47 2.08 19.51
CA ARG A 134 -6.94 3.07 20.46
C ARG A 134 -7.86 3.27 21.67
N LEU A 135 -9.18 3.39 21.47
CA LEU A 135 -10.15 3.54 22.55
C LEU A 135 -10.21 2.30 23.46
N THR A 136 -10.04 1.10 22.90
CA THR A 136 -9.99 -0.13 23.67
C THR A 136 -8.73 -0.18 24.55
N HIS A 137 -7.57 0.18 24.01
CA HIS A 137 -6.33 0.25 24.78
C HIS A 137 -6.41 1.24 25.94
N ILE A 138 -6.97 2.44 25.73
CA ILE A 138 -7.17 3.43 26.80
C ILE A 138 -8.07 2.87 27.90
N ARG A 139 -9.18 2.23 27.54
CA ARG A 139 -10.13 1.64 28.50
C ARG A 139 -9.51 0.53 29.35
N HIS A 140 -8.55 -0.24 28.81
CA HIS A 140 -7.88 -1.32 29.54
C HIS A 140 -6.65 -0.84 30.33
N ALA A 141 -6.15 0.37 30.04
CA ALA A 141 -5.03 0.96 30.78
C ALA A 141 -5.45 1.70 32.06
N GLU A 142 -6.72 2.09 32.21
CA GLU A 142 -7.24 2.85 33.35
C GLU A 142 -7.52 2.08 34.67
N PRO A 143 -7.64 0.73 34.75
CA PRO A 143 -8.02 0.08 36.02
C PRO A 143 -6.88 -0.15 37.01
N ALA A 144 -5.61 0.10 36.66
CA ALA A 144 -4.51 -0.26 37.56
C ALA A 144 -4.19 0.78 38.67
N GLU A 145 -4.55 2.05 38.45
CA GLU A 145 -4.24 3.10 39.43
C GLU A 145 -5.34 3.37 40.44
N ALA A 146 -6.60 3.04 40.13
CA ALA A 146 -7.73 3.26 41.06
C ALA A 146 -7.76 2.31 42.25
N ASN A 147 -6.98 1.22 42.26
CA ASN A 147 -6.97 0.23 43.31
C ASN A 147 -5.77 0.32 44.29
N ALA A 148 -4.87 1.27 44.04
CA ALA A 148 -3.66 1.46 44.85
C ALA A 148 -3.88 2.41 46.07
N GLU A 149 -5.03 3.08 46.19
CA GLU A 149 -5.28 4.10 47.22
C GLU A 149 -6.19 3.63 48.36
N GLN A 150 -6.52 2.34 48.39
CA GLN A 150 -7.27 1.74 49.54
C GLN A 150 -6.35 0.87 50.40
N VAL A 151 -5.27 1.44 50.97
CA VAL A 151 -4.59 0.85 52.12
C VAL A 151 -5.19 1.50 53.40
N PRO A 152 -5.84 0.77 54.29
CA PRO A 152 -6.30 1.34 55.57
C PRO A 152 -5.08 1.74 56.41
N ARG A 153 -5.01 3.00 56.78
CA ARG A 153 -4.01 3.44 57.79
C ARG A 153 -4.41 2.90 59.17
N PRO A 154 -3.44 2.43 59.97
CA PRO A 154 -3.67 1.89 61.32
C PRO A 154 -4.17 2.94 62.29
#